data_4e409ee82eddbe0a4f1fac4523687cbf
#
_entry.id   4e409ee82eddbe0a4f1fac4523687cbf
#
_cell.length_a   1.000
_cell.length_b   1.000
_cell.length_c   1.000
_cell.angle_alpha   90.00
_cell.angle_beta   90.00
_cell.angle_gamma   90.00
#
_symmetry.space_group_name_H-M   'P 1'
#
loop_
_entity.id
_entity.type
_entity.pdbx_description
1 polymer ?
#
loop_
_entity_poly.entity_id
_entity_poly.type
_entity_poly.pdbx_seq_one_letter_code
_entity_poly.pdbx_strand_id
1 'polypeptide(L)'
;LAAGLGKLPRLRDLLAPLASPLLESLREELDDLAGLRELIGRAIVDEPPFSVREGGFVRDGYDAEVDRLRDILLHGKDRVAAIEAREKERTGIKSLKVGYNKVFGYYIEVSKSYYSQVPADYIRKQTLTNCERYITQELKDLEHEILTAQDRVTALEYQIFCRVRETAAARVGEIQRSAGAVAQVDVLAS
;
A
#
# COMPACT_ATOMS: atom_id res chain seq x y z
N LEU A 1 -1.91 17.13 11.20
CA LEU A 1 -0.77 17.33 12.08
C LEU A 1 0.45 17.83 11.30
N ALA A 2 1.00 17.08 10.34
CA ALA A 2 2.21 17.44 9.59
C ALA A 2 2.12 18.83 8.93
N ALA A 3 0.99 19.14 8.29
CA ALA A 3 0.74 20.44 7.66
C ALA A 3 0.76 21.60 8.67
N GLY A 4 0.24 21.39 9.89
CA GLY A 4 0.30 22.37 10.97
C GLY A 4 1.74 22.60 11.46
N LEU A 5 2.44 21.50 11.78
CA LEU A 5 3.85 21.56 12.21
C LEU A 5 4.74 22.24 11.16
N GLY A 6 4.48 22.01 9.87
CA GLY A 6 5.24 22.64 8.79
C GLY A 6 5.13 24.15 8.70
N LYS A 7 4.19 24.80 9.41
CA LYS A 7 4.05 26.26 9.46
C LYS A 7 4.81 26.90 10.63
N LEU A 8 5.22 26.10 11.63
CA LEU A 8 5.87 26.61 12.83
C LEU A 8 7.20 27.31 12.56
N PRO A 9 8.09 26.86 11.67
CA PRO A 9 9.31 27.58 11.33
C PRO A 9 9.04 29.02 10.89
N ARG A 10 8.06 29.19 9.97
CA ARG A 10 7.69 30.54 9.51
C ARG A 10 7.13 31.43 10.64
N LEU A 11 6.35 30.86 11.56
CA LEU A 11 5.86 31.60 12.72
C LEU A 11 7.00 32.02 13.64
N ARG A 12 7.98 31.15 13.90
CA ARG A 12 9.20 31.47 14.65
C ARG A 12 9.97 32.62 14.01
N ASP A 13 10.10 32.63 12.69
CA ASP A 13 10.79 33.70 11.97
C ASP A 13 10.06 35.04 12.06
N LEU A 14 8.72 35.02 12.02
CA LEU A 14 7.90 36.22 12.20
C LEU A 14 7.97 36.78 13.61
N LEU A 15 8.12 35.95 14.63
CA LEU A 15 8.26 36.38 16.03
C LEU A 15 9.69 36.86 16.37
N ALA A 16 10.71 36.45 15.62
CA ALA A 16 12.11 36.70 15.90
C ALA A 16 12.46 38.20 16.06
N PRO A 17 11.93 39.16 15.24
CA PRO A 17 12.25 40.57 15.37
C PRO A 17 11.48 41.30 16.50
N LEU A 18 10.55 40.61 17.18
CA LEU A 18 9.69 41.24 18.18
C LEU A 18 10.34 41.16 19.58
N ALA A 19 10.80 42.29 20.08
CA ALA A 19 11.50 42.41 21.39
C ALA A 19 10.48 42.42 22.55
N SER A 20 9.96 41.24 22.93
CA SER A 20 9.08 41.06 24.07
C SER A 20 9.42 39.72 24.77
N PRO A 21 9.65 39.75 26.11
CA PRO A 21 9.97 38.52 26.85
C PRO A 21 8.91 37.43 26.71
N LEU A 22 7.63 37.82 26.59
CA LEU A 22 6.54 36.85 26.36
C LEU A 22 6.65 36.19 24.98
N LEU A 23 6.90 36.98 23.92
CA LEU A 23 7.01 36.45 22.55
C LEU A 23 8.29 35.65 22.37
N GLU A 24 9.35 35.95 23.07
CA GLU A 24 10.57 35.14 23.10
C GLU A 24 10.29 33.78 23.74
N SER A 25 9.61 33.73 24.89
CA SER A 25 9.21 32.49 25.54
C SER A 25 8.29 31.63 24.63
N LEU A 26 7.29 32.23 24.00
CA LEU A 26 6.41 31.54 23.09
C LEU A 26 7.14 31.01 21.86
N ARG A 27 8.11 31.74 21.32
CA ARG A 27 8.97 31.29 20.22
C ARG A 27 9.81 30.08 20.58
N GLU A 28 10.31 29.99 21.81
CA GLU A 28 11.10 28.84 22.30
C GLU A 28 10.24 27.58 22.46
N GLU A 29 8.93 27.72 22.70
CA GLU A 29 7.99 26.61 22.80
C GLU A 29 7.55 26.03 21.43
N LEU A 30 7.83 26.75 20.34
CA LEU A 30 7.48 26.32 18.98
C LEU A 30 8.51 25.32 18.48
N ASP A 31 8.21 24.01 18.58
CA ASP A 31 8.99 22.92 17.99
C ASP A 31 8.24 22.37 16.77
N ASP A 32 8.85 22.43 15.62
CA ASP A 32 8.25 21.93 14.37
C ASP A 32 8.32 20.40 14.23
N LEU A 33 8.96 19.73 15.19
CA LEU A 33 9.09 18.27 15.22
C LEU A 33 9.51 17.70 13.86
N ALA A 34 10.59 18.25 13.28
CA ALA A 34 10.99 17.99 11.89
C ALA A 34 11.03 16.50 11.54
N GLY A 35 11.56 15.63 12.43
CA GLY A 35 11.62 14.20 12.23
C GLY A 35 10.23 13.54 12.19
N LEU A 36 9.29 13.97 13.03
CA LEU A 36 7.90 13.47 12.99
C LEU A 36 7.19 13.95 11.74
N ARG A 37 7.37 15.20 11.36
CA ARG A 37 6.80 15.77 10.12
C ARG A 37 7.31 15.02 8.89
N GLU A 38 8.61 14.75 8.82
CA GLU A 38 9.21 13.98 7.74
C GLU A 38 8.68 12.54 7.69
N LEU A 39 8.59 11.86 8.84
CA LEU A 39 8.02 10.53 8.92
C LEU A 39 6.59 10.48 8.37
N ILE A 40 5.72 11.40 8.82
CA ILE A 40 4.33 11.48 8.35
C ILE A 40 4.30 11.76 6.84
N GLY A 41 5.09 12.73 6.35
CA GLY A 41 5.11 13.10 4.94
C GLY A 41 5.65 12.00 4.02
N ARG A 42 6.55 11.14 4.51
CA ARG A 42 7.05 9.98 3.77
C ARG A 42 6.09 8.81 3.79
N ALA A 43 5.41 8.57 4.93
CA ALA A 43 4.59 7.39 5.13
C ALA A 43 3.15 7.56 4.63
N ILE A 44 2.56 8.75 4.79
CA ILE A 44 1.13 8.99 4.58
C ILE A 44 0.94 9.88 3.35
N VAL A 45 -0.07 9.59 2.54
CA VAL A 45 -0.46 10.42 1.40
C VAL A 45 -0.99 11.79 1.85
N ASP A 46 -0.99 12.79 0.96
CA ASP A 46 -1.39 14.16 1.31
C ASP A 46 -2.89 14.24 1.62
N GLU A 47 -3.72 13.48 0.91
CA GLU A 47 -5.16 13.39 1.09
C GLU A 47 -5.55 11.95 1.45
N PRO A 48 -5.37 11.53 2.71
CA PRO A 48 -5.71 10.17 3.12
C PRO A 48 -7.24 9.96 3.13
N PRO A 49 -7.71 8.74 2.85
CA PRO A 49 -9.11 8.41 2.97
C PRO A 49 -9.62 8.64 4.39
N PHE A 50 -10.93 8.82 4.52
CA PHE A 50 -11.56 9.15 5.82
C PHE A 50 -11.36 8.03 6.85
N SER A 51 -11.33 6.77 6.41
CA SER A 51 -11.17 5.61 7.29
C SER A 51 -9.93 4.81 6.94
N VAL A 52 -9.13 4.49 7.93
CA VAL A 52 -7.97 3.58 7.80
C VAL A 52 -8.35 2.16 7.36
N ARG A 53 -9.65 1.79 7.45
CA ARG A 53 -10.17 0.49 6.99
C ARG A 53 -10.29 0.40 5.47
N GLU A 54 -10.32 1.54 4.79
CA GLU A 54 -10.41 1.60 3.33
C GLU A 54 -9.07 1.27 2.65
N GLY A 55 -7.95 1.42 3.38
CA GLY A 55 -6.61 1.32 2.81
C GLY A 55 -6.27 2.52 1.92
N GLY A 56 -5.13 2.47 1.22
CA GLY A 56 -4.76 3.51 0.27
C GLY A 56 -4.19 4.79 0.89
N PHE A 57 -3.84 4.78 2.16
CA PHE A 57 -3.28 5.95 2.85
C PHE A 57 -1.76 5.92 3.02
N VAL A 58 -1.11 4.80 2.76
CA VAL A 58 0.36 4.70 2.73
C VAL A 58 0.86 5.20 1.38
N ARG A 59 1.89 6.05 1.40
CA ARG A 59 2.50 6.61 0.19
C ARG A 59 3.27 5.54 -0.58
N ASP A 60 3.18 5.59 -1.92
CA ASP A 60 3.95 4.71 -2.79
C ASP A 60 5.46 4.90 -2.56
N GLY A 61 6.22 3.82 -2.58
CA GLY A 61 7.65 3.80 -2.31
C GLY A 61 8.04 3.85 -0.83
N TYR A 62 7.07 3.90 0.09
CA TYR A 62 7.36 3.87 1.53
C TYR A 62 7.65 2.46 2.06
N ASP A 63 6.90 1.48 1.58
CA ASP A 63 7.05 0.06 1.99
C ASP A 63 6.97 -0.84 0.75
N ALA A 64 8.04 -1.57 0.49
CA ALA A 64 8.17 -2.40 -0.71
C ALA A 64 7.12 -3.53 -0.80
N GLU A 65 6.65 -4.05 0.35
CA GLU A 65 5.61 -5.10 0.34
C GLU A 65 4.22 -4.51 0.05
N VAL A 66 3.93 -3.29 0.53
CA VAL A 66 2.70 -2.57 0.14
C VAL A 66 2.69 -2.33 -1.36
N ASP A 67 3.80 -1.84 -1.92
CA ASP A 67 3.92 -1.58 -3.36
C ASP A 67 3.77 -2.86 -4.18
N ARG A 68 4.40 -3.96 -3.75
CA ARG A 68 4.28 -5.28 -4.38
C ARG A 68 2.84 -5.80 -4.38
N LEU A 69 2.14 -5.69 -3.26
CA LEU A 69 0.75 -6.14 -3.15
C LEU A 69 -0.20 -5.31 -4.01
N ARG A 70 0.03 -3.99 -4.09
CA ARG A 70 -0.72 -3.10 -4.99
C ARG A 70 -0.48 -3.45 -6.46
N ASP A 71 0.77 -3.75 -6.83
CA ASP A 71 1.11 -4.21 -8.18
C ASP A 71 0.38 -5.51 -8.55
N ILE A 72 0.28 -6.47 -7.63
CA ILE A 72 -0.50 -7.69 -7.84
C ILE A 72 -1.98 -7.39 -8.07
N LEU A 73 -2.57 -6.47 -7.31
CA LEU A 73 -3.97 -6.08 -7.47
C LEU A 73 -4.23 -5.40 -8.81
N LEU A 74 -3.30 -4.56 -9.27
CA LEU A 74 -3.42 -3.83 -10.53
C LEU A 74 -3.16 -4.73 -11.76
N HIS A 75 -2.12 -5.57 -11.70
CA HIS A 75 -1.59 -6.31 -12.84
C HIS A 75 -1.78 -7.83 -12.75
N GLY A 76 -2.59 -8.33 -11.81
CA GLY A 76 -2.81 -9.77 -11.63
C GLY A 76 -3.34 -10.46 -12.90
N LYS A 77 -4.23 -9.80 -13.66
CA LYS A 77 -4.74 -10.33 -14.94
C LYS A 77 -3.65 -10.42 -16.01
N ASP A 78 -2.75 -9.45 -16.06
CA ASP A 78 -1.64 -9.42 -17.02
C ASP A 78 -0.64 -10.52 -16.70
N ARG A 79 -0.40 -10.82 -15.42
CA ARG A 79 0.43 -11.94 -14.97
C ARG A 79 -0.17 -13.29 -15.38
N VAL A 80 -1.49 -13.46 -15.27
CA VAL A 80 -2.19 -14.66 -15.77
C VAL A 80 -2.03 -14.80 -17.29
N ALA A 81 -2.19 -13.72 -18.04
CA ALA A 81 -1.98 -13.71 -19.49
C ALA A 81 -0.52 -14.04 -19.89
N ALA A 82 0.46 -13.56 -19.09
CA ALA A 82 1.86 -13.88 -19.28
C ALA A 82 2.16 -15.37 -19.06
N ILE A 83 1.53 -15.99 -18.05
CA ILE A 83 1.62 -17.46 -17.84
C ILE A 83 1.03 -18.18 -19.05
N GLU A 84 -0.13 -17.77 -19.57
CA GLU A 84 -0.75 -18.39 -20.75
C GLU A 84 0.20 -18.32 -21.95
N ALA A 85 0.78 -17.17 -22.24
CA ALA A 85 1.70 -16.99 -23.36
C ALA A 85 2.94 -17.88 -23.23
N ARG A 86 3.57 -17.90 -22.07
CA ARG A 86 4.74 -18.71 -21.78
C ARG A 86 4.44 -20.21 -21.86
N GLU A 87 3.30 -20.65 -21.34
CA GLU A 87 2.91 -22.06 -21.40
C GLU A 87 2.58 -22.50 -22.83
N LYS A 88 1.99 -21.65 -23.68
CA LYS A 88 1.84 -21.91 -25.11
C LYS A 88 3.18 -22.12 -25.82
N GLU A 89 4.17 -21.29 -25.50
CA GLU A 89 5.51 -21.40 -26.05
C GLU A 89 6.22 -22.66 -25.56
N ARG A 90 6.19 -22.93 -24.26
CA ARG A 90 6.83 -24.10 -23.63
C ARG A 90 6.29 -25.42 -24.15
N THR A 91 4.97 -25.52 -24.33
CA THR A 91 4.29 -26.77 -24.70
C THR A 91 4.07 -26.93 -26.20
N GLY A 92 4.15 -25.86 -26.97
CA GLY A 92 3.77 -25.85 -28.40
C GLY A 92 2.26 -25.93 -28.65
N ILE A 93 1.43 -25.94 -27.59
CA ILE A 93 -0.03 -26.07 -27.68
C ILE A 93 -0.66 -24.71 -27.96
N LYS A 94 -0.86 -24.38 -29.24
CA LYS A 94 -1.41 -23.07 -29.64
C LYS A 94 -2.83 -22.80 -29.13
N SER A 95 -3.64 -23.84 -28.92
CA SER A 95 -5.02 -23.74 -28.43
C SER A 95 -5.14 -23.66 -26.92
N LEU A 96 -4.03 -23.77 -26.17
CA LEU A 96 -4.00 -23.64 -24.72
C LEU A 96 -4.59 -22.29 -24.30
N LYS A 97 -5.43 -22.31 -23.26
CA LYS A 97 -6.02 -21.10 -22.66
C LYS A 97 -5.99 -21.20 -21.15
N VAL A 98 -5.75 -20.10 -20.49
CA VAL A 98 -5.96 -19.98 -19.06
C VAL A 98 -7.36 -19.41 -18.80
N GLY A 99 -8.15 -20.08 -17.99
CA GLY A 99 -9.49 -19.66 -17.60
C GLY A 99 -9.65 -19.62 -16.09
N TYR A 100 -10.76 -19.07 -15.64
CA TYR A 100 -11.12 -19.01 -14.22
C TYR A 100 -12.48 -19.67 -13.99
N ASN A 101 -12.58 -20.46 -12.91
CA ASN A 101 -13.82 -21.06 -12.46
C ASN A 101 -13.99 -20.82 -10.96
N LYS A 102 -15.19 -20.45 -10.52
CA LYS A 102 -15.48 -20.13 -9.11
C LYS A 102 -15.27 -21.31 -8.15
N VAL A 103 -15.31 -22.55 -8.65
CA VAL A 103 -15.20 -23.77 -7.82
C VAL A 103 -13.75 -24.16 -7.56
N PHE A 104 -12.87 -24.07 -8.57
CA PHE A 104 -11.48 -24.53 -8.47
C PHE A 104 -10.43 -23.53 -8.95
N GLY A 105 -10.84 -22.26 -9.17
CA GLY A 105 -9.93 -21.16 -9.45
C GLY A 105 -9.43 -21.11 -10.89
N TYR A 106 -8.21 -20.64 -11.08
CA TYR A 106 -7.56 -20.62 -12.39
C TYR A 106 -7.17 -22.02 -12.86
N TYR A 107 -7.33 -22.27 -14.17
CA TYR A 107 -6.98 -23.52 -14.82
C TYR A 107 -6.42 -23.29 -16.22
N ILE A 108 -5.66 -24.26 -16.69
CA ILE A 108 -5.18 -24.36 -18.07
C ILE A 108 -6.08 -25.33 -18.80
N GLU A 109 -6.71 -24.90 -19.89
CA GLU A 109 -7.54 -25.74 -20.74
C GLU A 109 -6.76 -26.19 -21.97
N VAL A 110 -6.74 -27.51 -22.21
CA VAL A 110 -6.06 -28.15 -23.34
C VAL A 110 -7.07 -28.98 -24.11
N SER A 111 -7.14 -28.79 -25.44
CA SER A 111 -8.01 -29.52 -26.34
C SER A 111 -7.55 -30.97 -26.49
N LYS A 112 -8.49 -31.89 -26.72
CA LYS A 112 -8.26 -33.34 -26.83
C LYS A 112 -7.14 -33.74 -27.80
N SER A 113 -6.96 -33.01 -28.90
CA SER A 113 -5.93 -33.25 -29.91
C SER A 113 -4.49 -33.04 -29.39
N TYR A 114 -4.31 -32.44 -28.24
CA TYR A 114 -2.99 -32.09 -27.65
C TYR A 114 -2.67 -32.83 -26.35
N TYR A 115 -3.47 -33.83 -25.95
CA TYR A 115 -3.23 -34.52 -24.66
C TYR A 115 -1.85 -35.17 -24.55
N SER A 116 -1.29 -35.66 -25.69
CA SER A 116 0.06 -36.24 -25.71
C SER A 116 1.18 -35.24 -25.50
N GLN A 117 0.89 -33.94 -25.60
CA GLN A 117 1.85 -32.86 -25.42
C GLN A 117 1.77 -32.21 -24.04
N VAL A 118 0.82 -32.64 -23.19
CA VAL A 118 0.64 -32.11 -21.84
C VAL A 118 1.84 -32.49 -20.99
N PRO A 119 2.53 -31.49 -20.37
CA PRO A 119 3.66 -31.74 -19.49
C PRO A 119 3.29 -32.54 -18.25
N ALA A 120 4.26 -33.30 -17.70
CA ALA A 120 4.04 -34.12 -16.52
C ALA A 120 3.78 -33.31 -15.22
N ASP A 121 4.17 -32.05 -15.19
CA ASP A 121 3.91 -31.12 -14.08
C ASP A 121 2.49 -30.55 -14.05
N TYR A 122 1.69 -30.80 -15.08
CA TYR A 122 0.28 -30.41 -15.10
C TYR A 122 -0.57 -31.40 -14.28
N ILE A 123 -1.29 -30.89 -13.30
CA ILE A 123 -2.20 -31.68 -12.47
C ILE A 123 -3.62 -31.58 -13.05
N ARG A 124 -4.14 -32.69 -13.57
CA ARG A 124 -5.50 -32.74 -14.12
C ARG A 124 -6.54 -32.53 -13.03
N LYS A 125 -7.49 -31.64 -13.28
CA LYS A 125 -8.61 -31.32 -12.39
C LYS A 125 -9.97 -31.74 -12.94
N GLN A 126 -10.17 -31.60 -14.24
CA GLN A 126 -11.46 -31.90 -14.87
C GLN A 126 -11.27 -32.41 -16.28
N THR A 127 -12.04 -33.42 -16.64
CA THR A 127 -12.17 -33.91 -18.02
C THR A 127 -13.55 -33.51 -18.56
N LEU A 128 -13.57 -32.86 -19.71
CA LEU A 128 -14.76 -32.46 -20.46
C LEU A 128 -14.80 -33.22 -21.80
N THR A 129 -15.89 -33.08 -22.54
CA THR A 129 -16.08 -33.81 -23.80
C THR A 129 -14.97 -33.56 -24.83
N ASN A 130 -14.50 -32.32 -24.94
CA ASN A 130 -13.55 -31.88 -25.98
C ASN A 130 -12.23 -31.31 -25.42
N CYS A 131 -12.06 -31.21 -24.12
CA CYS A 131 -10.88 -30.68 -23.47
C CYS A 131 -10.67 -31.23 -22.06
N GLU A 132 -9.48 -31.06 -21.53
CA GLU A 132 -9.17 -31.29 -20.13
C GLU A 132 -8.65 -29.99 -19.50
N ARG A 133 -8.90 -29.86 -18.20
CA ARG A 133 -8.47 -28.72 -17.39
C ARG A 133 -7.43 -29.14 -16.38
N TYR A 134 -6.36 -28.40 -16.36
CA TYR A 134 -5.19 -28.67 -15.54
C TYR A 134 -4.88 -27.46 -14.65
N ILE A 135 -4.13 -27.71 -13.62
CA ILE A 135 -3.51 -26.66 -12.79
C ILE A 135 -2.02 -26.91 -12.72
N THR A 136 -1.26 -25.83 -12.53
CA THR A 136 0.16 -25.86 -12.15
C THR A 136 0.32 -25.25 -10.76
N GLN A 137 1.42 -25.56 -10.09
CA GLN A 137 1.71 -24.95 -8.78
C GLN A 137 1.81 -23.44 -8.90
N GLU A 138 2.51 -22.93 -9.92
CA GLU A 138 2.65 -21.50 -10.16
C GLU A 138 1.30 -20.78 -10.33
N LEU A 139 0.37 -21.38 -11.09
CA LEU A 139 -0.96 -20.78 -11.29
C LEU A 139 -1.77 -20.73 -9.99
N LYS A 140 -1.62 -21.73 -9.13
CA LYS A 140 -2.21 -21.74 -7.79
C LYS A 140 -1.62 -20.68 -6.87
N ASP A 141 -0.30 -20.54 -6.90
CA ASP A 141 0.40 -19.55 -6.07
C ASP A 141 -0.01 -18.14 -6.46
N LEU A 142 -0.07 -17.85 -7.78
CA LEU A 142 -0.56 -16.57 -8.29
C LEU A 142 -2.03 -16.32 -7.90
N GLU A 143 -2.89 -17.33 -7.99
CA GLU A 143 -4.28 -17.23 -7.54
C GLU A 143 -4.37 -16.85 -6.08
N HIS A 144 -3.63 -17.55 -5.22
CA HIS A 144 -3.59 -17.26 -3.79
C HIS A 144 -3.11 -15.84 -3.50
N GLU A 145 -2.06 -15.40 -4.20
CA GLU A 145 -1.57 -14.02 -4.09
C GLU A 145 -2.63 -13.00 -4.48
N ILE A 146 -3.31 -13.18 -5.62
CA ILE A 146 -4.36 -12.26 -6.09
C ILE A 146 -5.53 -12.22 -5.10
N LEU A 147 -6.00 -13.38 -4.62
CA LEU A 147 -7.15 -13.45 -3.72
C LEU A 147 -6.88 -12.87 -2.33
N THR A 148 -5.63 -12.95 -1.86
CA THR A 148 -5.27 -12.47 -0.52
C THR A 148 -4.66 -11.06 -0.50
N ALA A 149 -4.25 -10.53 -1.66
CA ALA A 149 -3.52 -9.27 -1.73
C ALA A 149 -4.28 -8.08 -1.12
N GLN A 150 -5.62 -8.00 -1.33
CA GLN A 150 -6.43 -6.89 -0.79
C GLN A 150 -6.44 -6.88 0.73
N ASP A 151 -6.66 -8.02 1.35
CA ASP A 151 -6.69 -8.11 2.82
C ASP A 151 -5.30 -7.87 3.41
N ARG A 152 -4.26 -8.40 2.75
CA ARG A 152 -2.87 -8.24 3.18
C ARG A 152 -2.40 -6.79 3.08
N VAL A 153 -2.68 -6.09 1.99
CA VAL A 153 -2.29 -4.68 1.84
C VAL A 153 -2.98 -3.82 2.87
N THR A 154 -4.28 -4.02 3.10
CA THR A 154 -5.05 -3.26 4.11
C THR A 154 -4.50 -3.50 5.53
N ALA A 155 -4.20 -4.76 5.87
CA ALA A 155 -3.62 -5.09 7.18
C ALA A 155 -2.22 -4.48 7.37
N LEU A 156 -1.37 -4.53 6.35
CA LEU A 156 -0.01 -3.98 6.39
C LEU A 156 -0.02 -2.45 6.51
N GLU A 157 -0.85 -1.79 5.72
CA GLU A 157 -1.04 -0.34 5.82
C GLU A 157 -1.51 0.07 7.22
N TYR A 158 -2.46 -0.68 7.81
CA TYR A 158 -2.90 -0.40 9.17
C TYR A 158 -1.76 -0.56 10.21
N GLN A 159 -0.87 -1.53 10.04
CA GLN A 159 0.31 -1.67 10.90
C GLN A 159 1.27 -0.48 10.74
N ILE A 160 1.47 0.00 9.52
CA ILE A 160 2.28 1.19 9.24
C ILE A 160 1.66 2.42 9.93
N PHE A 161 0.34 2.60 9.79
CA PHE A 161 -0.39 3.69 10.45
C PHE A 161 -0.22 3.64 11.98
N CYS A 162 -0.34 2.46 12.60
CA CYS A 162 -0.14 2.30 14.04
C CYS A 162 1.25 2.75 14.47
N ARG A 163 2.30 2.38 13.73
CA ARG A 163 3.69 2.81 14.02
C ARG A 163 3.86 4.33 13.92
N VAL A 164 3.29 4.95 12.89
CA VAL A 164 3.32 6.41 12.73
C VAL A 164 2.56 7.09 13.86
N ARG A 165 1.37 6.59 14.22
CA ARG A 165 0.55 7.09 15.32
C ARG A 165 1.28 6.99 16.67
N GLU A 166 1.92 5.86 16.95
CA GLU A 166 2.68 5.65 18.18
C GLU A 166 3.87 6.60 18.28
N THR A 167 4.57 6.85 17.18
CA THR A 167 5.65 7.83 17.12
C THR A 167 5.13 9.25 17.41
N ALA A 168 3.96 9.62 16.87
CA ALA A 168 3.32 10.89 17.17
C ALA A 168 2.86 10.97 18.63
N ALA A 169 2.28 9.89 19.18
CA ALA A 169 1.82 9.83 20.56
C ALA A 169 2.98 9.98 21.56
N ALA A 170 4.14 9.41 21.26
CA ALA A 170 5.34 9.57 22.09
C ALA A 170 5.83 11.04 22.18
N ARG A 171 5.44 11.90 21.24
CA ARG A 171 5.80 13.32 21.18
C ARG A 171 4.62 14.26 21.52
N VAL A 172 3.55 13.72 22.13
CA VAL A 172 2.31 14.48 22.41
C VAL A 172 2.55 15.72 23.28
N GLY A 173 3.45 15.64 24.26
CA GLY A 173 3.77 16.78 25.12
C GLY A 173 4.38 17.97 24.37
N GLU A 174 5.26 17.71 23.41
CA GLU A 174 5.88 18.74 22.57
C GLU A 174 4.87 19.30 21.57
N ILE A 175 4.01 18.45 21.00
CA ILE A 175 2.91 18.89 20.12
C ILE A 175 1.98 19.83 20.89
N GLN A 176 1.61 19.47 22.12
CA GLN A 176 0.71 20.30 22.95
C GLN A 176 1.33 21.62 23.37
N ARG A 177 2.64 21.65 23.72
CA ARG A 177 3.35 22.91 24.01
C ARG A 177 3.32 23.84 22.80
N SER A 178 3.72 23.35 21.64
CA SER A 178 3.70 24.15 20.41
C SER A 178 2.28 24.64 20.06
N ALA A 179 1.26 23.79 20.24
CA ALA A 179 -0.13 24.17 20.00
C ALA A 179 -0.59 25.26 21.00
N GLY A 180 -0.18 25.17 22.27
CA GLY A 180 -0.45 26.20 23.30
C GLY A 180 0.19 27.52 22.95
N ALA A 181 1.47 27.52 22.52
CA ALA A 181 2.16 28.73 22.08
C ALA A 181 1.49 29.40 20.88
N VAL A 182 1.08 28.58 19.86
CA VAL A 182 0.32 29.08 18.71
C VAL A 182 -0.98 29.76 19.13
N ALA A 183 -1.75 29.11 20.04
CA ALA A 183 -3.02 29.68 20.52
C ALA A 183 -2.83 31.00 21.25
N GLN A 184 -1.73 31.17 22.05
CA GLN A 184 -1.43 32.41 22.70
C GLN A 184 -1.03 33.50 21.71
N VAL A 185 -0.20 33.18 20.71
CA VAL A 185 0.16 34.11 19.63
C VAL A 185 -1.08 34.58 18.86
N ASP A 186 -2.01 33.68 18.57
CA ASP A 186 -3.27 34.01 17.87
C ASP A 186 -4.13 35.00 18.66
N VAL A 187 -4.28 34.79 19.96
CA VAL A 187 -4.97 35.74 20.87
C VAL A 187 -4.30 37.11 20.93
N LEU A 188 -2.95 37.15 20.90
CA LEU A 188 -2.21 38.42 20.95
C LEU A 188 -2.26 39.17 19.61
N ALA A 189 -2.50 38.49 18.51
CA ALA A 189 -2.58 39.04 17.16
C ALA A 189 -3.99 39.50 16.75
N SER A 190 -5.04 39.14 17.52
CA SER A 190 -6.44 39.46 17.28
C SER A 190 -6.80 40.81 17.91
#